data_ba4ee2ab323a019ea330ad6a2bda42ed
#
_entry.id   ba4ee2ab323a019ea330ad6a2bda42ed
#
_cell.length_a   1.000
_cell.length_b   1.000
_cell.length_c   1.000
_cell.angle_alpha   90.00
_cell.angle_beta   90.00
_cell.angle_gamma   90.00
#
_symmetry.space_group_name_H-M   'P 1'
#
loop_
_entity.id
_entity.type
_entity.pdbx_description
1 polymer ?
#
loop_
_entity_poly.entity_id
_entity_poly.type
_entity_poly.pdbx_seq_one_letter_code
_entity_poly.pdbx_strand_id
1 'polypeptide(L)'
;MDVREKMIDNKPTYISLFSSAGVGCYGFKLEGFECIATNEILERRLNIQKLNNKCKLETGYISGDIKLDETKEKIYSEIRKWKQSGNDRVDVIIATPPCQGMSVANHKKKSNEINRNSLVNESVAIVREIKPRFFIFENVAAFWKTGCFSKTGEVISIGDMITEELGKDYIFEKRVLNFKNYGSNSSRPRTLVIGVDKNLSNQIVPSELFPEYVEEKSLYDVIGDMDELKWGEYNVRDFYHSFRVYPEHMRSWIHDVGQGESAFDNEDDKKKPHRVVDGEIIINQSKNSDKYTRQIYSKVAPCIHTRNDQMASQNTVHPTQDRVFSIRELMKMMTIPEQFKWLDKDLNELNALTYEEKRKLSKKEEMNIRQSIGEAVPTAIFQSIARKINIFLNQDILTETEIKKIITEEIKEDSYKV
;
A
#
# COMPACT_ATOMS: atom_id res chain seq x y z
N MET A 1 -4.18 11.44 34.46
CA MET A 1 -3.67 11.70 33.11
C MET A 1 -3.94 10.46 32.28
N ASP A 2 -4.67 10.59 31.19
CA ASP A 2 -5.00 9.46 30.32
C ASP A 2 -3.69 8.91 29.70
N VAL A 3 -3.63 7.60 29.43
CA VAL A 3 -2.46 6.96 28.77
C VAL A 3 -2.14 7.64 27.46
N ARG A 4 -3.17 8.05 26.70
CA ARG A 4 -3.02 8.80 25.45
C ARG A 4 -2.39 10.18 25.66
N GLU A 5 -2.66 10.89 26.75
CA GLU A 5 -2.04 12.18 27.06
C GLU A 5 -0.54 12.04 27.38
N LYS A 6 -0.14 10.97 28.08
CA LYS A 6 1.29 10.71 28.36
C LYS A 6 2.11 10.42 27.09
N MET A 7 1.49 9.83 26.05
CA MET A 7 2.15 9.54 24.77
C MET A 7 2.25 10.76 23.84
N ILE A 8 1.45 11.81 24.05
CA ILE A 8 1.43 13.01 23.20
C ILE A 8 2.70 13.86 23.34
N ASP A 9 3.34 13.85 24.50
CA ASP A 9 4.55 14.68 24.76
C ASP A 9 5.82 14.11 24.12
N ASN A 10 5.85 12.81 23.74
CA ASN A 10 7.03 12.16 23.15
C ASN A 10 6.65 11.45 21.83
N LYS A 11 6.26 12.22 20.82
CA LYS A 11 5.85 11.68 19.52
C LYS A 11 7.00 11.06 18.77
N PRO A 12 6.93 9.76 18.43
CA PRO A 12 7.92 9.14 17.58
C PRO A 12 7.86 9.67 16.15
N THR A 13 8.95 9.49 15.41
CA THR A 13 9.16 10.13 14.11
C THR A 13 9.48 9.14 13.02
N TYR A 14 9.15 9.49 11.78
CA TYR A 14 9.55 8.69 10.65
C TYR A 14 9.86 9.51 9.39
N ILE A 15 10.62 8.87 8.50
CA ILE A 15 10.85 9.31 7.12
C ILE A 15 10.30 8.22 6.19
N SER A 16 9.68 8.63 5.09
CA SER A 16 9.10 7.73 4.11
C SER A 16 9.68 7.96 2.72
N LEU A 17 10.29 6.93 2.15
CA LEU A 17 10.91 6.94 0.82
C LEU A 17 10.08 6.10 -0.16
N PHE A 18 9.94 6.55 -1.41
CA PHE A 18 9.10 5.94 -2.44
C PHE A 18 7.65 5.82 -1.99
N SER A 19 7.14 6.86 -1.40
CA SER A 19 5.97 6.81 -0.53
C SER A 19 4.62 6.72 -1.25
N SER A 20 4.59 6.77 -2.60
CA SER A 20 3.36 6.81 -3.40
C SER A 20 2.34 7.81 -2.82
N ALA A 21 1.06 7.45 -2.69
CA ALA A 21 0.03 8.30 -2.08
C ALA A 21 0.04 8.30 -0.54
N GLY A 22 0.97 7.59 0.10
CA GLY A 22 1.11 7.56 1.57
C GLY A 22 0.14 6.64 2.30
N VAL A 23 -0.59 5.79 1.60
CA VAL A 23 -1.63 4.90 2.17
C VAL A 23 -1.09 4.03 3.31
N GLY A 24 -0.01 3.27 3.07
CA GLY A 24 0.57 2.41 4.11
C GLY A 24 1.06 3.24 5.31
N CYS A 25 1.79 4.32 5.04
CA CYS A 25 2.30 5.21 6.09
C CYS A 25 1.22 5.96 6.86
N TYR A 26 -0.03 5.98 6.36
CA TYR A 26 -1.16 6.49 7.14
C TYR A 26 -1.35 5.70 8.44
N GLY A 27 -0.98 4.41 8.46
CA GLY A 27 -0.91 3.61 9.68
C GLY A 27 0.02 4.18 10.75
N PHE A 28 1.17 4.72 10.37
CA PHE A 28 2.07 5.43 11.31
C PHE A 28 1.43 6.70 11.88
N LYS A 29 0.72 7.45 11.04
CA LYS A 29 -0.02 8.64 11.50
C LYS A 29 -1.11 8.26 12.51
N LEU A 30 -1.84 7.16 12.28
CA LEU A 30 -2.87 6.67 13.20
C LEU A 30 -2.28 6.30 14.57
N GLU A 31 -1.05 5.84 14.61
CA GLU A 31 -0.31 5.52 15.85
C GLU A 31 0.48 6.72 16.42
N GLY A 32 0.18 7.94 15.96
CA GLY A 32 0.72 9.16 16.54
C GLY A 32 2.11 9.57 16.06
N PHE A 33 2.70 8.88 15.09
CA PHE A 33 4.02 9.25 14.54
C PHE A 33 3.97 10.55 13.75
N GLU A 34 5.01 11.37 13.88
CA GLU A 34 5.22 12.56 13.05
C GLU A 34 6.13 12.23 11.86
N CYS A 35 5.66 12.54 10.64
CA CYS A 35 6.49 12.43 9.44
C CYS A 35 7.38 13.67 9.30
N ILE A 36 8.69 13.47 9.32
CA ILE A 36 9.68 14.56 9.14
C ILE A 36 9.81 14.89 7.66
N ALA A 37 9.98 13.86 6.83
CA ALA A 37 10.14 13.99 5.39
C ALA A 37 9.53 12.81 4.65
N THR A 38 8.98 13.09 3.48
CA THR A 38 8.48 12.07 2.55
C THR A 38 9.02 12.37 1.15
N ASN A 39 9.51 11.33 0.46
CA ASN A 39 9.98 11.47 -0.92
C ASN A 39 9.14 10.64 -1.88
N GLU A 40 8.74 11.28 -2.96
CA GLU A 40 8.02 10.67 -4.08
C GLU A 40 8.35 11.44 -5.38
N ILE A 41 8.52 10.72 -6.48
CA ILE A 41 8.84 11.32 -7.77
C ILE A 41 7.60 11.94 -8.44
N LEU A 42 6.40 11.39 -8.17
CA LEU A 42 5.14 11.86 -8.77
C LEU A 42 4.46 12.89 -7.87
N GLU A 43 4.51 14.15 -8.25
CA GLU A 43 3.92 15.25 -7.48
C GLU A 43 2.41 15.04 -7.19
N ARG A 44 1.66 14.46 -8.14
CA ARG A 44 0.25 14.11 -7.92
C ARG A 44 0.03 13.14 -6.74
N ARG A 45 1.02 12.32 -6.39
CA ARG A 45 1.00 11.42 -5.23
C ARG A 45 1.29 12.20 -3.94
N LEU A 46 2.26 13.11 -3.98
CA LEU A 46 2.54 14.00 -2.85
C LEU A 46 1.34 14.89 -2.52
N ASN A 47 0.59 15.34 -3.52
CA ASN A 47 -0.63 16.13 -3.28
C ASN A 47 -1.66 15.35 -2.46
N ILE A 48 -1.84 14.03 -2.70
CA ILE A 48 -2.70 13.19 -1.85
C ILE A 48 -2.15 13.12 -0.42
N GLN A 49 -0.84 12.99 -0.25
CA GLN A 49 -0.22 13.00 1.08
C GLN A 49 -0.44 14.32 1.82
N LYS A 50 -0.38 15.46 1.11
CA LYS A 50 -0.67 16.81 1.66
C LYS A 50 -2.12 16.91 2.13
N LEU A 51 -3.10 16.43 1.33
CA LEU A 51 -4.51 16.38 1.73
C LEU A 51 -4.74 15.61 3.05
N ASN A 52 -3.88 14.64 3.32
CA ASN A 52 -3.91 13.85 4.54
C ASN A 52 -2.97 14.38 5.64
N ASN A 53 -2.40 15.57 5.49
CA ASN A 53 -1.51 16.20 6.47
C ASN A 53 -0.44 15.21 6.99
N LYS A 54 0.29 14.57 6.07
CA LYS A 54 1.25 13.53 6.44
C LYS A 54 2.48 14.10 7.13
N CYS A 55 3.12 15.13 6.53
CA CYS A 55 4.30 15.76 7.12
C CYS A 55 3.93 16.91 8.05
N LYS A 56 4.73 17.08 9.09
CA LYS A 56 4.61 18.19 10.04
C LYS A 56 4.83 19.56 9.36
N LEU A 57 5.83 19.65 8.48
CA LEU A 57 6.17 20.87 7.75
C LEU A 57 5.89 20.68 6.25
N GLU A 58 5.46 21.76 5.59
CA GLU A 58 5.23 21.75 4.14
C GLU A 58 6.52 21.43 3.35
N THR A 59 7.67 21.82 3.87
CA THR A 59 8.99 21.52 3.28
C THR A 59 9.37 20.03 3.34
N GLY A 60 8.69 19.26 4.19
CA GLY A 60 8.89 17.81 4.29
C GLY A 60 8.34 16.99 3.11
N TYR A 61 7.50 17.60 2.23
CA TYR A 61 7.01 16.96 1.02
C TYR A 61 8.01 17.15 -0.13
N ILE A 62 8.87 16.17 -0.36
CA ILE A 62 10.01 16.27 -1.28
C ILE A 62 9.67 15.55 -2.59
N SER A 63 9.41 16.34 -3.65
CA SER A 63 9.28 15.85 -5.02
C SER A 63 10.66 15.68 -5.65
N GLY A 64 10.92 14.55 -6.32
CA GLY A 64 12.13 14.35 -7.09
C GLY A 64 12.64 12.91 -7.11
N ASP A 65 13.54 12.66 -8.06
CA ASP A 65 14.26 11.38 -8.15
C ASP A 65 15.28 11.29 -7.00
N ILE A 66 15.13 10.26 -6.17
CA ILE A 66 16.00 10.03 -5.01
C ILE A 66 17.48 9.76 -5.37
N LYS A 67 17.77 9.45 -6.63
CA LYS A 67 19.15 9.33 -7.12
C LYS A 67 19.88 10.66 -7.17
N LEU A 68 19.16 11.77 -7.26
CA LEU A 68 19.75 13.09 -7.35
C LEU A 68 20.19 13.58 -5.97
N ASP A 69 21.40 14.10 -5.89
CA ASP A 69 21.97 14.63 -4.65
C ASP A 69 21.14 15.79 -4.11
N GLU A 70 20.56 16.62 -5.01
CA GLU A 70 19.63 17.69 -4.61
C GLU A 70 18.42 17.16 -3.85
N THR A 71 17.85 16.01 -4.27
CA THR A 71 16.70 15.39 -3.60
C THR A 71 17.10 14.85 -2.23
N LYS A 72 18.26 14.20 -2.13
CA LYS A 72 18.80 13.71 -0.84
C LYS A 72 19.10 14.86 0.10
N GLU A 73 19.68 15.93 -0.41
CA GLU A 73 20.01 17.12 0.40
C GLU A 73 18.75 17.77 0.99
N LYS A 74 17.63 17.79 0.26
CA LYS A 74 16.34 18.24 0.82
C LYS A 74 15.90 17.34 2.00
N ILE A 75 16.07 16.02 1.89
CA ILE A 75 15.75 15.08 3.00
C ILE A 75 16.66 15.40 4.20
N TYR A 76 17.97 15.51 3.99
CA TYR A 76 18.92 15.82 5.06
C TYR A 76 18.70 17.19 5.68
N SER A 77 18.24 18.16 4.90
CA SER A 77 17.86 19.48 5.39
C SER A 77 16.69 19.43 6.38
N GLU A 78 15.65 18.63 6.09
CA GLU A 78 14.53 18.45 7.03
C GLU A 78 14.98 17.78 8.33
N ILE A 79 15.90 16.81 8.26
CA ILE A 79 16.48 16.17 9.45
C ILE A 79 17.28 17.15 10.28
N ARG A 80 18.09 18.04 9.63
CA ARG A 80 18.82 19.09 10.35
C ARG A 80 17.88 20.05 11.07
N LYS A 81 16.80 20.50 10.42
CA LYS A 81 15.77 21.34 11.06
C LYS A 81 15.15 20.63 12.26
N TRP A 82 14.85 19.34 12.12
CA TRP A 82 14.30 18.52 13.18
C TRP A 82 15.26 18.41 14.37
N LYS A 83 16.54 18.18 14.13
CA LYS A 83 17.57 18.15 15.17
C LYS A 83 17.76 19.52 15.84
N GLN A 84 17.73 20.62 15.08
CA GLN A 84 17.82 21.98 15.62
C GLN A 84 16.65 22.36 16.53
N SER A 85 15.50 21.71 16.41
CA SER A 85 14.36 21.88 17.31
C SER A 85 14.44 21.06 18.61
N GLY A 86 15.61 20.51 18.93
CA GLY A 86 15.88 19.82 20.20
C GLY A 86 15.74 18.29 20.15
N ASN A 87 15.57 17.72 18.94
CA ASN A 87 15.45 16.27 18.78
C ASN A 87 16.79 15.67 18.37
N ASP A 88 17.13 14.52 18.92
CA ASP A 88 18.43 13.89 18.70
C ASP A 88 18.45 12.93 17.52
N ARG A 89 17.33 12.23 17.22
CA ARG A 89 17.33 11.11 16.30
C ARG A 89 15.98 10.92 15.58
N VAL A 90 16.04 10.38 14.35
CA VAL A 90 14.88 9.85 13.62
C VAL A 90 14.61 8.43 14.12
N ASP A 91 13.35 8.10 14.42
CA ASP A 91 13.01 6.77 14.92
C ASP A 91 12.94 5.76 13.79
N VAL A 92 12.19 6.02 12.72
CA VAL A 92 11.94 5.03 11.65
C VAL A 92 12.24 5.58 10.28
N ILE A 93 12.91 4.78 9.42
CA ILE A 93 12.92 4.98 7.98
C ILE A 93 12.12 3.86 7.32
N ILE A 94 11.11 4.24 6.53
CA ILE A 94 10.30 3.33 5.72
C ILE A 94 10.66 3.52 4.26
N ALA A 95 10.96 2.42 3.54
CA ALA A 95 11.18 2.49 2.11
C ALA A 95 10.46 1.34 1.38
N THR A 96 9.72 1.73 0.33
CA THR A 96 9.00 0.81 -0.55
C THR A 96 9.41 1.03 -2.00
N PRO A 97 10.69 0.75 -2.35
CA PRO A 97 11.22 1.04 -3.68
C PRO A 97 10.47 0.25 -4.76
N PRO A 98 10.30 0.80 -5.98
CA PRO A 98 9.53 0.17 -7.03
C PRO A 98 10.10 -1.19 -7.44
N CYS A 99 9.21 -2.20 -7.58
CA CYS A 99 9.55 -3.58 -7.91
C CYS A 99 9.54 -3.90 -9.42
N GLN A 100 9.60 -2.88 -10.29
CA GLN A 100 9.55 -3.06 -11.74
C GLN A 100 10.80 -3.81 -12.22
N GLY A 101 10.65 -5.08 -12.57
CA GLY A 101 11.75 -6.01 -12.91
C GLY A 101 11.92 -7.17 -11.92
N MET A 102 11.30 -7.09 -10.75
CA MET A 102 11.34 -8.16 -9.73
C MET A 102 10.25 -9.22 -9.92
N SER A 103 9.33 -9.03 -10.88
CA SER A 103 8.24 -9.97 -11.12
C SER A 103 8.77 -11.29 -11.68
N VAL A 104 8.31 -12.40 -11.09
CA VAL A 104 8.65 -13.78 -11.50
C VAL A 104 8.22 -14.09 -12.95
N ALA A 105 7.31 -13.29 -13.51
CA ALA A 105 6.79 -13.46 -14.87
C ALA A 105 7.78 -13.00 -15.97
N ASN A 106 8.90 -12.39 -15.64
CA ASN A 106 9.82 -11.84 -16.63
C ASN A 106 11.15 -12.63 -16.69
N HIS A 107 11.19 -13.70 -17.48
CA HIS A 107 12.35 -14.55 -17.66
C HIS A 107 13.49 -13.94 -18.52
N LYS A 108 13.30 -12.73 -19.06
CA LYS A 108 14.32 -12.01 -19.85
C LYS A 108 14.73 -10.72 -19.15
N LYS A 109 15.59 -10.82 -18.15
CA LYS A 109 16.14 -9.67 -17.43
C LYS A 109 17.02 -8.84 -18.38
N LYS A 110 16.58 -7.63 -18.69
CA LYS A 110 17.37 -6.62 -19.41
C LYS A 110 18.17 -5.78 -18.39
N SER A 111 19.31 -5.22 -18.80
CA SER A 111 20.15 -4.33 -17.99
C SER A 111 19.36 -3.19 -17.31
N ASN A 112 18.34 -2.67 -17.98
CA ASN A 112 17.44 -1.66 -17.40
C ASN A 112 16.65 -2.11 -16.17
N GLU A 113 16.42 -3.41 -15.96
CA GLU A 113 15.73 -3.95 -14.80
C GLU A 113 16.63 -3.98 -13.57
N ILE A 114 17.92 -4.37 -13.76
CA ILE A 114 18.92 -4.35 -12.68
C ILE A 114 19.14 -2.91 -12.20
N ASN A 115 19.18 -1.93 -13.11
CA ASN A 115 19.27 -0.51 -12.77
C ASN A 115 18.07 -0.02 -11.94
N ARG A 116 16.87 -0.52 -12.20
CA ARG A 116 15.66 -0.17 -11.40
C ARG A 116 15.67 -0.85 -10.03
N ASN A 117 16.12 -2.10 -9.97
CA ASN A 117 16.28 -2.82 -8.71
C ASN A 117 17.30 -2.14 -7.80
N SER A 118 18.30 -1.47 -8.40
CA SER A 118 19.32 -0.73 -7.66
C SER A 118 18.82 0.54 -6.98
N LEU A 119 17.54 0.94 -7.17
CA LEU A 119 16.92 2.01 -6.36
C LEU A 119 16.89 1.67 -4.86
N VAL A 120 16.92 0.39 -4.50
CA VAL A 120 17.03 -0.01 -3.10
C VAL A 120 18.34 0.48 -2.48
N ASN A 121 19.43 0.62 -3.26
CA ASN A 121 20.71 1.11 -2.78
C ASN A 121 20.61 2.52 -2.21
N GLU A 122 19.73 3.36 -2.79
CA GLU A 122 19.51 4.71 -2.29
C GLU A 122 18.84 4.68 -0.90
N SER A 123 17.88 3.77 -0.70
CA SER A 123 17.25 3.56 0.61
C SER A 123 18.25 3.12 1.66
N VAL A 124 19.12 2.16 1.30
CA VAL A 124 20.16 1.62 2.18
C VAL A 124 21.20 2.69 2.51
N ALA A 125 21.61 3.48 1.51
CA ALA A 125 22.54 4.59 1.73
C ALA A 125 21.97 5.64 2.71
N ILE A 126 20.68 5.98 2.56
CA ILE A 126 19.99 6.93 3.45
C ILE A 126 19.88 6.36 4.87
N VAL A 127 19.52 5.07 5.04
CA VAL A 127 19.48 4.43 6.36
C VAL A 127 20.86 4.47 7.02
N ARG A 128 21.93 4.14 6.28
CA ARG A 128 23.31 4.17 6.78
C ARG A 128 23.75 5.57 7.22
N GLU A 129 23.35 6.62 6.49
CA GLU A 129 23.73 7.99 6.77
C GLU A 129 22.95 8.57 7.96
N ILE A 130 21.64 8.34 8.00
CA ILE A 130 20.76 8.91 9.03
C ILE A 130 20.85 8.14 10.35
N LYS A 131 21.07 6.84 10.29
CA LYS A 131 21.13 5.91 11.43
C LYS A 131 19.87 5.99 12.32
N PRO A 132 18.67 5.68 11.75
CA PRO A 132 17.43 5.63 12.54
C PRO A 132 17.49 4.51 13.57
N ARG A 133 16.59 4.53 14.57
CA ARG A 133 16.42 3.40 15.52
C ARG A 133 15.94 2.14 14.83
N PHE A 134 15.04 2.31 13.83
CA PHE A 134 14.42 1.23 13.06
C PHE A 134 14.43 1.55 11.56
N PHE A 135 14.51 0.52 10.75
CA PHE A 135 14.17 0.65 9.32
C PHE A 135 13.19 -0.44 8.89
N ILE A 136 12.35 -0.12 7.91
CA ILE A 136 11.36 -1.03 7.35
C ILE A 136 11.46 -0.96 5.83
N PHE A 137 11.75 -2.11 5.19
CA PHE A 137 11.65 -2.25 3.74
C PHE A 137 10.51 -3.20 3.41
N GLU A 138 9.65 -2.80 2.48
CA GLU A 138 8.58 -3.65 1.93
C GLU A 138 8.74 -3.78 0.43
N ASN A 139 8.49 -4.99 -0.09
CA ASN A 139 8.52 -5.26 -1.51
C ASN A 139 7.85 -6.60 -1.84
N VAL A 140 7.79 -6.95 -3.15
CA VAL A 140 7.31 -8.25 -3.62
C VAL A 140 8.08 -9.42 -3.01
N ALA A 141 7.47 -10.61 -2.99
CA ALA A 141 8.03 -11.80 -2.36
C ALA A 141 9.44 -12.17 -2.84
N ALA A 142 9.78 -11.87 -4.11
CA ALA A 142 11.10 -12.17 -4.69
C ALA A 142 12.21 -11.17 -4.27
N PHE A 143 11.88 -10.08 -3.60
CA PHE A 143 12.77 -8.94 -3.30
C PHE A 143 14.15 -9.36 -2.83
N TRP A 144 14.22 -10.19 -1.80
CA TRP A 144 15.49 -10.56 -1.15
C TRP A 144 16.50 -11.24 -2.07
N LYS A 145 16.01 -12.05 -3.02
CA LYS A 145 16.82 -12.81 -3.98
C LYS A 145 17.01 -12.10 -5.32
N THR A 146 16.45 -10.92 -5.49
CA THR A 146 16.55 -10.15 -6.74
C THR A 146 17.91 -9.51 -6.86
N GLY A 147 18.49 -9.51 -8.07
CA GLY A 147 19.80 -8.90 -8.34
C GLY A 147 19.72 -7.38 -8.37
N CYS A 148 20.71 -6.72 -7.79
CA CYS A 148 20.99 -5.28 -7.89
C CYS A 148 22.50 -5.08 -8.11
N PHE A 149 22.92 -3.86 -8.47
CA PHE A 149 24.33 -3.54 -8.53
C PHE A 149 24.89 -3.21 -7.14
N SER A 150 26.03 -3.77 -6.80
CA SER A 150 26.86 -3.35 -5.66
C SER A 150 27.52 -2.00 -5.94
N LYS A 151 28.22 -1.43 -4.96
CA LYS A 151 29.04 -0.23 -5.14
C LYS A 151 30.21 -0.43 -6.11
N THR A 152 30.66 -1.66 -6.25
CA THR A 152 31.75 -2.02 -7.20
C THR A 152 31.21 -2.29 -8.61
N GLY A 153 29.91 -2.26 -8.83
CA GLY A 153 29.25 -2.53 -10.10
C GLY A 153 28.97 -4.02 -10.37
N GLU A 154 29.27 -4.90 -9.43
CA GLU A 154 28.94 -6.32 -9.52
C GLU A 154 27.45 -6.55 -9.24
N VAL A 155 26.90 -7.61 -9.81
CA VAL A 155 25.50 -8.01 -9.54
C VAL A 155 25.47 -8.93 -8.34
N ILE A 156 24.87 -8.45 -7.27
CA ILE A 156 24.64 -9.21 -6.02
C ILE A 156 23.15 -9.26 -5.69
N SER A 157 22.75 -10.11 -4.75
CA SER A 157 21.37 -10.09 -4.29
C SER A 157 21.10 -8.83 -3.43
N ILE A 158 19.85 -8.34 -3.45
CA ILE A 158 19.44 -7.24 -2.54
C ILE A 158 19.69 -7.64 -1.09
N GLY A 159 19.48 -8.92 -0.74
CA GLY A 159 19.75 -9.42 0.60
C GLY A 159 21.20 -9.32 1.01
N ASP A 160 22.13 -9.68 0.12
CA ASP A 160 23.56 -9.57 0.38
C ASP A 160 23.96 -8.10 0.52
N MET A 161 23.47 -7.23 -0.37
CA MET A 161 23.72 -5.80 -0.31
C MET A 161 23.23 -5.17 1.02
N ILE A 162 22.01 -5.49 1.48
CA ILE A 162 21.52 -5.01 2.77
C ILE A 162 22.40 -5.54 3.91
N THR A 163 22.83 -6.80 3.85
CA THR A 163 23.66 -7.43 4.87
C THR A 163 25.05 -6.78 4.94
N GLU A 164 25.69 -6.54 3.81
CA GLU A 164 26.99 -5.89 3.74
C GLU A 164 26.94 -4.44 4.24
N GLU A 165 25.91 -3.69 3.84
CA GLU A 165 25.83 -2.25 4.10
C GLU A 165 25.27 -1.90 5.50
N LEU A 166 24.32 -2.67 6.01
CA LEU A 166 23.63 -2.37 7.27
C LEU A 166 23.94 -3.36 8.40
N GLY A 167 24.44 -4.57 8.10
CA GLY A 167 24.65 -5.61 9.11
C GLY A 167 25.69 -5.28 10.18
N LYS A 168 26.52 -4.24 9.98
CA LYS A 168 27.44 -3.75 11.01
C LYS A 168 26.70 -3.01 12.13
N ASP A 169 25.73 -2.16 11.77
CA ASP A 169 25.06 -1.24 12.69
C ASP A 169 23.69 -1.74 13.14
N TYR A 170 23.08 -2.70 12.41
CA TYR A 170 21.73 -3.21 12.64
C TYR A 170 21.70 -4.73 12.82
N ILE A 171 20.76 -5.21 13.63
CA ILE A 171 20.18 -6.53 13.50
C ILE A 171 18.89 -6.40 12.68
N PHE A 172 18.62 -7.34 11.79
CA PHE A 172 17.39 -7.30 10.99
C PHE A 172 16.88 -8.70 10.68
N GLU A 173 15.59 -8.78 10.45
CA GLU A 173 14.93 -10.02 10.04
C GLU A 173 14.10 -9.77 8.78
N LYS A 174 14.08 -10.78 7.90
CA LYS A 174 13.30 -10.80 6.68
C LYS A 174 12.23 -11.90 6.77
N ARG A 175 10.96 -11.54 6.54
CA ARG A 175 9.86 -12.48 6.37
C ARG A 175 9.13 -12.24 5.05
N VAL A 176 8.67 -13.33 4.44
CA VAL A 176 7.69 -13.27 3.33
C VAL A 176 6.34 -13.59 3.94
N LEU A 177 5.47 -12.59 3.99
CA LEU A 177 4.14 -12.69 4.60
C LEU A 177 3.05 -12.52 3.54
N ASN A 178 1.96 -13.27 3.64
CA ASN A 178 0.75 -12.90 2.92
C ASN A 178 -0.09 -12.02 3.85
N PHE A 179 -0.24 -10.76 3.52
CA PHE A 179 -0.86 -9.76 4.37
C PHE A 179 -2.30 -10.06 4.79
N LYS A 180 -3.02 -10.93 4.06
CA LYS A 180 -4.35 -11.40 4.45
C LYS A 180 -4.39 -12.04 5.84
N ASN A 181 -3.28 -12.63 6.28
CA ASN A 181 -3.14 -13.27 7.59
C ASN A 181 -2.55 -12.34 8.67
N TYR A 182 -2.48 -11.04 8.37
CA TYR A 182 -1.86 -10.02 9.23
C TYR A 182 -2.67 -8.71 9.27
N GLY A 183 -3.98 -8.80 9.07
CA GLY A 183 -4.91 -7.67 9.18
C GLY A 183 -5.27 -6.98 7.87
N SER A 184 -4.72 -7.40 6.71
CA SER A 184 -5.23 -6.96 5.41
C SER A 184 -6.45 -7.79 5.00
N ASN A 185 -7.45 -7.15 4.38
CA ASN A 185 -8.62 -7.83 3.84
C ASN A 185 -8.40 -8.37 2.41
N SER A 186 -7.15 -8.37 1.90
CA SER A 186 -6.80 -8.89 0.58
C SER A 186 -5.53 -9.72 0.60
N SER A 187 -5.47 -10.73 -0.26
CA SER A 187 -4.29 -11.59 -0.42
C SER A 187 -3.17 -10.81 -1.12
N ARG A 188 -2.09 -10.50 -0.38
CA ARG A 188 -0.95 -9.72 -0.87
C ARG A 188 0.37 -10.28 -0.33
N PRO A 189 0.99 -11.28 -0.97
CA PRO A 189 2.29 -11.80 -0.55
C PRO A 189 3.40 -10.76 -0.74
N ARG A 190 4.13 -10.44 0.33
CA ARG A 190 5.20 -9.43 0.33
C ARG A 190 6.36 -9.83 1.24
N THR A 191 7.53 -9.36 0.89
CA THR A 191 8.71 -9.37 1.78
C THR A 191 8.67 -8.12 2.65
N LEU A 192 8.75 -8.33 3.96
CA LEU A 192 9.09 -7.29 4.94
C LEU A 192 10.49 -7.55 5.47
N VAL A 193 11.30 -6.49 5.55
CA VAL A 193 12.59 -6.49 6.25
C VAL A 193 12.50 -5.43 7.32
N ILE A 194 12.65 -5.83 8.58
CA ILE A 194 12.62 -4.92 9.73
C ILE A 194 13.99 -4.96 10.41
N GLY A 195 14.61 -3.81 10.56
CA GLY A 195 15.89 -3.65 11.23
C GLY A 195 15.79 -2.82 12.50
N VAL A 196 16.57 -3.21 13.48
CA VAL A 196 16.73 -2.57 14.78
C VAL A 196 18.20 -2.20 14.98
N ASP A 197 18.49 -0.98 15.41
CA ASP A 197 19.83 -0.54 15.80
C ASP A 197 20.42 -1.49 16.83
N LYS A 198 21.64 -1.96 16.64
CA LYS A 198 22.32 -2.89 17.56
C LYS A 198 22.42 -2.38 18.97
N ASN A 199 22.44 -1.08 19.19
CA ASN A 199 22.45 -0.49 20.54
C ASN A 199 21.14 -0.76 21.31
N LEU A 200 20.05 -1.09 20.61
CA LEU A 200 18.75 -1.45 21.20
C LEU A 200 18.53 -2.97 21.27
N SER A 201 19.44 -3.78 20.75
CA SER A 201 19.26 -5.23 20.56
C SER A 201 19.07 -6.03 21.87
N ASN A 202 19.47 -5.49 23.01
CA ASN A 202 19.23 -6.08 24.32
C ASN A 202 17.82 -5.79 24.89
N GLN A 203 17.07 -4.89 24.24
CA GLN A 203 15.75 -4.43 24.69
C GLN A 203 14.64 -4.89 23.74
N ILE A 204 14.92 -4.95 22.44
CA ILE A 204 13.96 -5.35 21.40
C ILE A 204 14.67 -6.01 20.22
N VAL A 205 14.04 -7.03 19.65
CA VAL A 205 14.54 -7.71 18.44
C VAL A 205 13.55 -7.56 17.27
N PRO A 206 14.02 -7.62 16.01
CA PRO A 206 13.17 -7.43 14.84
C PRO A 206 11.93 -8.33 14.80
N SER A 207 12.03 -9.57 15.31
CA SER A 207 10.93 -10.55 15.32
C SER A 207 9.70 -10.07 16.09
N GLU A 208 9.87 -9.23 17.10
CA GLU A 208 8.79 -8.68 17.93
C GLU A 208 8.00 -7.58 17.24
N LEU A 209 8.59 -6.97 16.20
CA LEU A 209 7.99 -5.86 15.46
C LEU A 209 7.12 -6.30 14.26
N PHE A 210 7.20 -7.56 13.84
CA PHE A 210 6.33 -8.04 12.76
C PHE A 210 4.86 -8.07 13.21
N PRO A 211 3.92 -7.81 12.26
CA PRO A 211 2.49 -7.92 12.55
C PRO A 211 2.14 -9.30 13.09
N GLU A 212 1.17 -9.36 13.99
CA GLU A 212 0.66 -10.62 14.51
C GLU A 212 -0.29 -11.30 13.52
N TYR A 213 -0.42 -12.63 13.68
CA TYR A 213 -1.37 -13.39 12.89
C TYR A 213 -2.80 -12.96 13.23
N VAL A 214 -3.59 -12.72 12.19
CA VAL A 214 -5.02 -12.44 12.25
C VAL A 214 -5.70 -13.35 11.25
N GLU A 215 -6.82 -13.95 11.61
CA GLU A 215 -7.59 -14.77 10.69
C GLU A 215 -8.09 -13.94 9.51
N GLU A 216 -8.00 -14.52 8.31
CA GLU A 216 -8.44 -13.85 7.08
C GLU A 216 -9.95 -13.69 7.04
N LYS A 217 -10.44 -12.56 6.52
CA LYS A 217 -11.84 -12.30 6.27
C LYS A 217 -12.22 -12.72 4.85
N SER A 218 -13.42 -13.25 4.68
CA SER A 218 -13.97 -13.49 3.35
C SER A 218 -14.28 -12.16 2.65
N LEU A 219 -14.35 -12.19 1.32
CA LEU A 219 -14.76 -11.00 0.55
C LEU A 219 -16.16 -10.54 0.93
N TYR A 220 -17.05 -11.47 1.31
CA TYR A 220 -18.39 -11.15 1.79
C TYR A 220 -18.36 -10.36 3.10
N ASP A 221 -17.49 -10.74 4.05
CA ASP A 221 -17.35 -10.02 5.33
C ASP A 221 -16.85 -8.58 5.13
N VAL A 222 -16.18 -8.30 4.00
CA VAL A 222 -15.57 -7.00 3.72
C VAL A 222 -16.49 -6.06 2.94
N ILE A 223 -17.24 -6.59 1.96
CA ILE A 223 -18.05 -5.77 1.05
C ILE A 223 -19.49 -6.27 0.85
N GLY A 224 -19.89 -7.36 1.50
CA GLY A 224 -21.19 -7.98 1.27
C GLY A 224 -22.39 -7.15 1.74
N ASP A 225 -22.17 -6.20 2.63
CA ASP A 225 -23.17 -5.26 3.16
C ASP A 225 -23.27 -3.96 2.37
N MET A 226 -22.42 -3.76 1.36
CA MET A 226 -22.42 -2.52 0.58
C MET A 226 -23.60 -2.45 -0.40
N ASP A 227 -24.06 -1.23 -0.65
CA ASP A 227 -25.15 -0.99 -1.59
C ASP A 227 -24.86 -1.58 -2.98
N GLU A 228 -25.86 -2.14 -3.60
CA GLU A 228 -25.78 -2.55 -5.01
C GLU A 228 -25.65 -1.33 -5.92
N LEU A 229 -24.72 -1.39 -6.90
CA LEU A 229 -24.52 -0.34 -7.88
C LEU A 229 -25.17 -0.70 -9.20
N LYS A 230 -26.12 0.14 -9.63
CA LYS A 230 -26.67 0.04 -10.97
C LYS A 230 -25.69 0.57 -12.01
N TRP A 231 -25.81 0.05 -13.21
CA TRP A 231 -24.94 0.40 -14.32
C TRP A 231 -24.97 1.90 -14.64
N GLY A 232 -23.81 2.56 -14.52
CA GLY A 232 -23.65 3.99 -14.79
C GLY A 232 -24.10 4.94 -13.65
N GLU A 233 -24.55 4.42 -12.52
CA GLU A 233 -24.96 5.25 -11.38
C GLU A 233 -23.80 5.49 -10.40
N TYR A 234 -23.90 6.60 -9.67
CA TYR A 234 -23.09 6.89 -8.49
C TYR A 234 -23.92 6.60 -7.26
N ASN A 235 -23.34 5.99 -6.24
CA ASN A 235 -24.02 5.86 -4.95
C ASN A 235 -24.31 7.26 -4.40
N VAL A 236 -25.52 7.47 -3.87
CA VAL A 236 -25.95 8.77 -3.37
C VAL A 236 -25.28 9.18 -2.06
N ARG A 237 -24.79 8.20 -1.30
CA ARG A 237 -24.16 8.39 0.01
C ARG A 237 -22.64 8.34 -0.02
N ASP A 238 -22.05 7.80 -1.11
CA ASP A 238 -20.60 7.63 -1.20
C ASP A 238 -20.11 7.76 -2.66
N PHE A 239 -19.52 8.91 -2.96
CA PHE A 239 -18.92 9.20 -4.27
C PHE A 239 -17.91 8.12 -4.72
N TYR A 240 -17.15 7.57 -3.78
CA TYR A 240 -16.14 6.55 -4.09
C TYR A 240 -16.76 5.16 -4.33
N HIS A 241 -18.02 4.95 -3.97
CA HIS A 241 -18.77 3.75 -4.31
C HIS A 241 -19.43 3.91 -5.68
N SER A 242 -18.58 3.86 -6.70
CA SER A 242 -18.93 3.99 -8.11
C SER A 242 -17.92 3.22 -8.96
N PHE A 243 -18.24 2.98 -10.21
CA PHE A 243 -17.35 2.29 -11.13
C PHE A 243 -17.42 2.89 -12.53
N ARG A 244 -16.38 2.64 -13.32
CA ARG A 244 -16.32 3.05 -14.71
C ARG A 244 -17.31 2.24 -15.55
N VAL A 245 -18.13 2.91 -16.34
CA VAL A 245 -18.99 2.26 -17.35
C VAL A 245 -18.16 1.74 -18.51
N TYR A 246 -18.39 0.51 -18.88
CA TYR A 246 -17.75 -0.17 -20.01
C TYR A 246 -18.71 -0.25 -21.20
N PRO A 247 -18.22 -0.54 -22.44
CA PRO A 247 -19.09 -0.87 -23.56
C PRO A 247 -20.01 -2.05 -23.22
N GLU A 248 -21.28 -1.99 -23.67
CA GLU A 248 -22.30 -2.99 -23.32
C GLU A 248 -21.91 -4.43 -23.72
N HIS A 249 -21.19 -4.61 -24.83
CA HIS A 249 -20.69 -5.93 -25.21
C HIS A 249 -19.74 -6.54 -24.17
N MET A 250 -18.97 -5.73 -23.42
CA MET A 250 -18.09 -6.24 -22.35
C MET A 250 -18.90 -6.69 -21.14
N ARG A 251 -20.04 -6.03 -20.88
CA ARG A 251 -20.97 -6.45 -19.83
C ARG A 251 -21.59 -7.81 -20.17
N SER A 252 -22.03 -8.00 -21.42
CA SER A 252 -22.61 -9.28 -21.86
C SER A 252 -21.65 -10.47 -21.71
N TRP A 253 -20.34 -10.23 -21.80
CA TRP A 253 -19.35 -11.30 -21.60
C TRP A 253 -19.31 -11.85 -20.18
N ILE A 254 -19.57 -11.00 -19.18
CA ILE A 254 -19.48 -11.38 -17.75
C ILE A 254 -20.84 -11.65 -17.11
N HIS A 255 -21.96 -11.34 -17.79
CA HIS A 255 -23.28 -11.36 -17.19
C HIS A 255 -23.69 -12.77 -16.70
N ASP A 256 -23.45 -13.78 -17.51
CA ASP A 256 -23.85 -15.16 -17.22
C ASP A 256 -22.75 -15.98 -16.51
N VAL A 257 -21.61 -15.34 -16.19
CA VAL A 257 -20.46 -16.00 -15.55
C VAL A 257 -20.72 -16.16 -14.06
N GLY A 258 -20.55 -17.37 -13.55
CA GLY A 258 -20.65 -17.69 -12.12
C GLY A 258 -19.41 -17.24 -11.31
N GLN A 259 -19.53 -17.25 -9.99
CA GLN A 259 -18.41 -16.95 -9.11
C GLN A 259 -17.27 -17.95 -9.32
N GLY A 260 -16.08 -17.46 -9.58
CA GLY A 260 -14.88 -18.25 -9.85
C GLY A 260 -14.66 -18.60 -11.32
N GLU A 261 -15.62 -18.30 -12.19
CA GLU A 261 -15.54 -18.55 -13.63
C GLU A 261 -15.07 -17.31 -14.39
N SER A 262 -14.48 -17.53 -15.54
CA SER A 262 -14.04 -16.49 -16.47
C SER A 262 -15.03 -16.35 -17.65
N ALA A 263 -15.15 -15.16 -18.20
CA ALA A 263 -15.91 -14.97 -19.44
C ALA A 263 -15.37 -15.81 -20.62
N PHE A 264 -14.16 -16.33 -20.55
CA PHE A 264 -13.62 -17.28 -21.54
C PHE A 264 -14.23 -18.68 -21.41
N ASP A 265 -14.88 -18.99 -20.29
CA ASP A 265 -15.51 -20.28 -20.02
C ASP A 265 -16.96 -20.35 -20.58
N ASN A 266 -17.52 -19.21 -21.10
CA ASN A 266 -18.83 -19.22 -21.74
C ASN A 266 -18.86 -20.22 -22.92
N GLU A 267 -19.96 -20.92 -23.11
CA GLU A 267 -20.14 -21.84 -24.25
C GLU A 267 -20.30 -21.09 -25.59
N ASP A 268 -21.08 -19.97 -25.57
CA ASP A 268 -21.31 -19.13 -26.74
C ASP A 268 -20.11 -18.20 -27.00
N ASP A 269 -19.48 -18.35 -28.16
CA ASP A 269 -18.33 -17.53 -28.56
C ASP A 269 -18.65 -16.02 -28.64
N LYS A 270 -19.92 -15.64 -28.86
CA LYS A 270 -20.37 -14.23 -28.83
C LYS A 270 -20.31 -13.66 -27.40
N LYS A 271 -20.36 -14.52 -26.37
CA LYS A 271 -20.23 -14.15 -24.96
C LYS A 271 -18.82 -14.30 -24.41
N LYS A 272 -17.85 -14.74 -25.23
CA LYS A 272 -16.43 -14.72 -24.88
C LYS A 272 -15.80 -13.37 -25.20
N PRO A 273 -14.77 -12.94 -24.49
CA PRO A 273 -14.01 -11.75 -24.86
C PRO A 273 -13.41 -11.89 -26.27
N HIS A 274 -13.89 -11.07 -27.21
CA HIS A 274 -13.50 -11.14 -28.60
C HIS A 274 -13.37 -9.76 -29.23
N ARG A 275 -12.84 -9.72 -30.43
CA ARG A 275 -12.86 -8.59 -31.36
C ARG A 275 -13.54 -9.03 -32.68
N VAL A 276 -14.16 -8.09 -33.34
CA VAL A 276 -14.74 -8.34 -34.70
C VAL A 276 -13.80 -7.77 -35.74
N VAL A 277 -13.38 -8.61 -36.69
CA VAL A 277 -12.53 -8.24 -37.83
C VAL A 277 -13.21 -8.76 -39.08
N ASP A 278 -13.51 -7.87 -40.01
CA ASP A 278 -14.21 -8.18 -41.29
C ASP A 278 -15.52 -8.97 -41.12
N GLY A 279 -16.24 -8.70 -40.00
CA GLY A 279 -17.50 -9.37 -39.65
C GLY A 279 -17.34 -10.71 -38.91
N GLU A 280 -16.13 -11.21 -38.78
CA GLU A 280 -15.84 -12.46 -38.06
C GLU A 280 -15.44 -12.23 -36.59
N ILE A 281 -15.90 -13.11 -35.71
CA ILE A 281 -15.54 -13.11 -34.27
C ILE A 281 -14.18 -13.79 -34.11
N ILE A 282 -13.21 -13.03 -33.57
CA ILE A 282 -11.90 -13.53 -33.20
C ILE A 282 -11.78 -13.49 -31.70
N ILE A 283 -11.82 -14.65 -31.02
CA ILE A 283 -11.67 -14.77 -29.57
C ILE A 283 -10.30 -14.22 -29.15
N ASN A 284 -10.30 -13.38 -28.12
CA ASN A 284 -9.07 -12.86 -27.55
C ASN A 284 -8.29 -14.00 -26.87
N GLN A 285 -7.00 -14.06 -27.13
CA GLN A 285 -6.15 -15.02 -26.42
C GLN A 285 -5.80 -14.49 -25.03
N SER A 286 -6.07 -15.27 -23.99
CA SER A 286 -5.58 -14.99 -22.66
C SER A 286 -4.58 -16.05 -22.23
N LYS A 287 -3.39 -15.61 -21.77
CA LYS A 287 -2.40 -16.51 -21.19
C LYS A 287 -2.72 -16.86 -19.73
N ASN A 288 -3.61 -16.11 -19.12
CA ASN A 288 -3.98 -16.22 -17.71
C ASN A 288 -5.48 -16.42 -17.59
N SER A 289 -5.88 -17.42 -16.83
CA SER A 289 -7.29 -17.77 -16.56
C SER A 289 -8.01 -16.82 -15.61
N ASP A 290 -7.34 -15.77 -15.12
CA ASP A 290 -7.82 -14.84 -14.11
C ASP A 290 -8.37 -13.51 -14.69
N LYS A 291 -8.39 -13.38 -16.04
CA LYS A 291 -9.00 -12.23 -16.74
C LYS A 291 -10.50 -12.43 -16.92
N TYR A 292 -11.25 -11.34 -16.77
CA TYR A 292 -12.72 -11.37 -16.82
C TYR A 292 -13.33 -12.39 -15.85
N THR A 293 -12.62 -12.69 -14.75
CA THR A 293 -13.01 -13.69 -13.78
C THR A 293 -13.78 -13.07 -12.64
N ARG A 294 -15.00 -13.58 -12.42
CA ARG A 294 -15.86 -13.15 -11.33
C ARG A 294 -15.31 -13.70 -10.01
N GLN A 295 -15.15 -12.82 -9.03
CA GLN A 295 -14.59 -13.18 -7.74
C GLN A 295 -15.58 -14.01 -6.91
N ILE A 296 -15.11 -14.60 -5.81
CA ILE A 296 -15.88 -15.51 -4.97
C ILE A 296 -16.07 -14.88 -3.60
N TYR A 297 -17.30 -14.68 -3.16
CA TYR A 297 -17.61 -14.08 -1.86
C TYR A 297 -17.06 -14.84 -0.67
N SER A 298 -17.07 -16.17 -0.70
CA SER A 298 -16.57 -17.01 0.40
C SER A 298 -15.05 -17.11 0.48
N LYS A 299 -14.31 -16.47 -0.44
CA LYS A 299 -12.84 -16.40 -0.42
C LYS A 299 -12.36 -15.03 -0.02
N VAL A 300 -11.11 -14.93 0.44
CA VAL A 300 -10.44 -13.66 0.67
C VAL A 300 -10.33 -12.86 -0.63
N ALA A 301 -10.41 -11.53 -0.52
CA ALA A 301 -10.22 -10.66 -1.69
C ALA A 301 -8.86 -10.90 -2.37
N PRO A 302 -8.80 -10.82 -3.70
CA PRO A 302 -7.57 -11.04 -4.46
C PRO A 302 -6.56 -9.90 -4.25
N CYS A 303 -5.34 -10.10 -4.75
CA CYS A 303 -4.34 -9.03 -4.80
C CYS A 303 -4.82 -7.87 -5.68
N ILE A 304 -4.85 -6.66 -5.11
CA ILE A 304 -5.22 -5.46 -5.84
C ILE A 304 -4.03 -4.99 -6.68
N HIS A 305 -4.22 -4.92 -7.99
CA HIS A 305 -3.23 -4.47 -8.98
C HIS A 305 -3.46 -3.01 -9.37
N THR A 306 -2.50 -2.37 -10.01
CA THR A 306 -2.60 -0.98 -10.50
C THR A 306 -3.62 -0.80 -11.64
N ARG A 307 -3.97 -1.88 -12.35
CA ARG A 307 -5.00 -1.89 -13.42
C ARG A 307 -6.31 -2.53 -12.93
N ASN A 308 -6.72 -2.22 -11.70
CA ASN A 308 -7.97 -2.68 -11.11
C ASN A 308 -9.23 -1.98 -11.68
N ASP A 309 -9.06 -1.12 -12.67
CA ASP A 309 -10.09 -0.42 -13.43
C ASP A 309 -10.65 -1.23 -14.61
N GLN A 310 -10.06 -2.37 -14.95
CA GLN A 310 -10.37 -3.12 -16.17
C GLN A 310 -10.87 -4.53 -15.88
N MET A 311 -11.98 -4.92 -16.50
CA MET A 311 -12.48 -6.32 -16.50
C MET A 311 -11.46 -7.30 -17.09
N ALA A 312 -10.67 -6.84 -18.07
CA ALA A 312 -9.59 -7.59 -18.69
C ALA A 312 -8.35 -7.77 -17.81
N SER A 313 -8.31 -7.11 -16.65
CA SER A 313 -7.24 -7.30 -15.68
C SER A 313 -7.51 -8.51 -14.77
N GLN A 314 -6.49 -8.91 -14.03
CA GLN A 314 -6.55 -10.08 -13.17
C GLN A 314 -7.50 -9.84 -11.98
N ASN A 315 -8.46 -10.74 -11.79
CA ASN A 315 -9.29 -10.83 -10.59
C ASN A 315 -10.02 -9.51 -10.21
N THR A 316 -10.64 -8.86 -11.19
CA THR A 316 -11.25 -7.52 -10.99
C THR A 316 -12.78 -7.52 -10.99
N VAL A 317 -13.44 -8.58 -11.45
CA VAL A 317 -14.91 -8.59 -11.60
C VAL A 317 -15.56 -8.90 -10.27
N HIS A 318 -16.56 -8.06 -9.90
CA HIS A 318 -17.35 -8.21 -8.69
C HIS A 318 -18.07 -9.58 -8.63
N PRO A 319 -18.26 -10.20 -7.44
CA PRO A 319 -18.86 -11.54 -7.31
C PRO A 319 -20.23 -11.73 -7.95
N THR A 320 -21.10 -10.70 -7.89
CA THR A 320 -22.50 -10.79 -8.33
C THR A 320 -22.95 -9.69 -9.30
N GLN A 321 -22.20 -8.59 -9.39
CA GLN A 321 -22.56 -7.44 -10.23
C GLN A 321 -21.65 -7.38 -11.47
N ASP A 322 -22.18 -6.88 -12.59
CA ASP A 322 -21.48 -6.85 -13.90
C ASP A 322 -20.50 -5.67 -13.98
N ARG A 323 -19.57 -5.58 -13.04
CA ARG A 323 -18.63 -4.47 -12.93
C ARG A 323 -17.31 -4.88 -12.27
N VAL A 324 -16.32 -4.01 -12.33
CA VAL A 324 -15.16 -4.10 -11.45
C VAL A 324 -15.50 -3.56 -10.05
N PHE A 325 -14.63 -3.81 -9.09
CA PHE A 325 -14.76 -3.22 -7.75
C PHE A 325 -14.74 -1.69 -7.80
N SER A 326 -15.56 -1.07 -6.96
CA SER A 326 -15.55 0.37 -6.72
C SER A 326 -14.29 0.80 -5.96
N ILE A 327 -13.99 2.11 -5.95
CA ILE A 327 -12.87 2.63 -5.14
C ILE A 327 -13.11 2.35 -3.65
N ARG A 328 -14.35 2.49 -3.16
CA ARG A 328 -14.67 2.22 -1.75
C ARG A 328 -14.44 0.75 -1.38
N GLU A 329 -14.86 -0.18 -2.22
CA GLU A 329 -14.60 -1.62 -2.01
C GLU A 329 -13.09 -1.91 -1.97
N LEU A 330 -12.32 -1.31 -2.90
CA LEU A 330 -10.86 -1.44 -2.89
C LEU A 330 -10.24 -0.85 -1.62
N MET A 331 -10.75 0.28 -1.11
CA MET A 331 -10.31 0.87 0.16
C MET A 331 -10.53 -0.11 1.33
N LYS A 332 -11.73 -0.70 1.44
CA LYS A 332 -12.03 -1.70 2.47
C LYS A 332 -11.11 -2.92 2.37
N MET A 333 -10.85 -3.44 1.16
CA MET A 333 -9.93 -4.57 0.93
C MET A 333 -8.49 -4.24 1.35
N MET A 334 -8.06 -2.99 1.19
CA MET A 334 -6.71 -2.50 1.54
C MET A 334 -6.65 -1.85 2.92
N THR A 335 -7.71 -1.99 3.72
CA THR A 335 -7.82 -1.40 5.08
C THR A 335 -7.51 0.10 5.12
N ILE A 336 -7.89 0.81 4.04
CA ILE A 336 -7.72 2.27 3.96
C ILE A 336 -8.89 2.92 4.70
N PRO A 337 -8.64 3.70 5.75
CA PRO A 337 -9.70 4.33 6.53
C PRO A 337 -10.59 5.25 5.70
N GLU A 338 -11.88 5.36 6.06
CA GLU A 338 -12.85 6.17 5.31
C GLU A 338 -12.48 7.66 5.28
N GLN A 339 -11.85 8.16 6.35
CA GLN A 339 -11.38 9.53 6.45
C GLN A 339 -10.13 9.83 5.59
N PHE A 340 -9.52 8.84 4.94
CA PHE A 340 -8.40 9.07 4.02
C PHE A 340 -8.88 9.86 2.79
N LYS A 341 -8.29 11.02 2.57
CA LYS A 341 -8.68 11.94 1.50
C LYS A 341 -7.92 11.65 0.22
N TRP A 342 -8.64 11.39 -0.86
CA TRP A 342 -8.10 11.28 -2.21
C TRP A 342 -8.17 12.60 -2.98
N LEU A 343 -9.14 13.45 -2.63
CA LEU A 343 -9.48 14.70 -3.30
C LEU A 343 -9.57 15.83 -2.27
N ASP A 344 -9.46 17.07 -2.75
CA ASP A 344 -9.55 18.30 -1.93
C ASP A 344 -10.99 18.68 -1.55
N LYS A 345 -11.90 17.73 -1.58
CA LYS A 345 -13.29 17.88 -1.14
C LYS A 345 -13.58 16.81 -0.12
N ASP A 346 -14.38 17.14 0.87
CA ASP A 346 -14.88 16.13 1.78
C ASP A 346 -15.98 15.27 1.12
N LEU A 347 -16.37 14.18 1.78
CA LEU A 347 -17.32 13.23 1.19
C LEU A 347 -18.69 13.85 0.98
N ASN A 348 -19.15 14.75 1.85
CA ASN A 348 -20.44 15.43 1.71
C ASN A 348 -20.43 16.36 0.49
N GLU A 349 -19.36 17.13 0.30
CA GLU A 349 -19.17 17.97 -0.89
C GLU A 349 -19.16 17.14 -2.18
N LEU A 350 -18.47 15.99 -2.17
CA LEU A 350 -18.43 15.07 -3.31
C LEU A 350 -19.79 14.46 -3.61
N ASN A 351 -20.54 14.08 -2.57
CA ASN A 351 -21.87 13.52 -2.73
C ASN A 351 -22.89 14.53 -3.25
N ALA A 352 -22.73 15.82 -2.90
CA ALA A 352 -23.59 16.91 -3.36
C ALA A 352 -23.39 17.32 -4.82
N LEU A 353 -22.29 16.87 -5.46
CA LEU A 353 -22.03 17.16 -6.89
C LEU A 353 -23.14 16.58 -7.78
N THR A 354 -23.46 17.30 -8.85
CA THR A 354 -24.34 16.78 -9.91
C THR A 354 -23.71 15.57 -10.62
N TYR A 355 -24.53 14.79 -11.30
CA TYR A 355 -24.05 13.61 -12.04
C TYR A 355 -22.93 13.96 -13.02
N GLU A 356 -23.06 15.05 -13.79
CA GLU A 356 -22.07 15.48 -14.77
C GLU A 356 -20.76 15.94 -14.10
N GLU A 357 -20.84 16.60 -12.97
CA GLU A 357 -19.65 16.99 -12.19
C GLU A 357 -18.93 15.76 -11.63
N LYS A 358 -19.69 14.79 -11.06
CA LYS A 358 -19.14 13.52 -10.59
C LYS A 358 -18.43 12.78 -11.73
N ARG A 359 -19.08 12.70 -12.89
CA ARG A 359 -18.52 12.03 -14.09
C ARG A 359 -17.23 12.69 -14.56
N LYS A 360 -17.20 14.03 -14.63
CA LYS A 360 -16.01 14.81 -15.02
C LYS A 360 -14.86 14.59 -14.05
N LEU A 361 -15.16 14.64 -12.74
CA LEU A 361 -14.19 14.45 -11.68
C LEU A 361 -13.63 13.01 -11.68
N SER A 362 -14.48 12.00 -11.76
CA SER A 362 -14.06 10.60 -11.86
C SER A 362 -13.17 10.37 -13.08
N LYS A 363 -13.55 10.88 -14.26
CA LYS A 363 -12.73 10.74 -15.47
C LYS A 363 -11.31 11.30 -15.29
N LYS A 364 -11.17 12.37 -14.51
CA LYS A 364 -9.88 13.02 -14.25
C LYS A 364 -9.04 12.26 -13.20
N GLU A 365 -9.65 11.81 -12.10
CA GLU A 365 -8.94 11.42 -10.89
C GLU A 365 -8.94 9.89 -10.62
N GLU A 366 -9.95 9.16 -11.12
CA GLU A 366 -10.16 7.75 -10.79
C GLU A 366 -8.91 6.89 -11.02
N MET A 367 -8.24 7.08 -12.15
CA MET A 367 -7.06 6.30 -12.50
C MET A 367 -5.91 6.54 -11.51
N ASN A 368 -5.70 7.80 -11.09
CA ASN A 368 -4.69 8.14 -10.11
C ASN A 368 -4.98 7.47 -8.75
N ILE A 369 -6.24 7.49 -8.31
CA ILE A 369 -6.68 6.85 -7.06
C ILE A 369 -6.48 5.33 -7.12
N ARG A 370 -7.00 4.67 -8.17
CA ARG A 370 -6.93 3.22 -8.36
C ARG A 370 -5.50 2.70 -8.44
N GLN A 371 -4.62 3.41 -9.15
CA GLN A 371 -3.19 3.09 -9.19
C GLN A 371 -2.54 3.23 -7.82
N SER A 372 -2.86 4.32 -7.08
CA SER A 372 -2.37 4.53 -5.72
C SER A 372 -2.75 3.39 -4.78
N ILE A 373 -4.00 2.90 -4.87
CA ILE A 373 -4.47 1.75 -4.08
C ILE A 373 -3.70 0.48 -4.46
N GLY A 374 -3.51 0.22 -5.76
CA GLY A 374 -2.80 -0.97 -6.24
C GLY A 374 -1.31 -1.01 -5.89
N GLU A 375 -0.67 0.16 -5.76
CA GLU A 375 0.73 0.30 -5.34
C GLU A 375 0.91 0.17 -3.82
N ALA A 376 -0.15 0.46 -3.05
CA ALA A 376 -0.05 0.65 -1.61
C ALA A 376 0.29 -0.62 -0.82
N VAL A 377 0.88 -0.42 0.33
CA VAL A 377 0.82 -1.36 1.46
C VAL A 377 -0.51 -1.16 2.18
N PRO A 378 -1.26 -2.22 2.53
CA PRO A 378 -2.47 -2.07 3.34
C PRO A 378 -2.17 -1.32 4.65
N THR A 379 -3.02 -0.36 5.01
CA THR A 379 -2.79 0.53 6.16
C THR A 379 -2.57 -0.24 7.45
N ALA A 380 -3.36 -1.29 7.70
CA ALA A 380 -3.27 -2.12 8.91
C ALA A 380 -1.89 -2.75 9.13
N ILE A 381 -1.14 -3.07 8.06
CA ILE A 381 0.18 -3.70 8.18
C ILE A 381 1.18 -2.74 8.83
N PHE A 382 1.28 -1.52 8.29
CA PHE A 382 2.20 -0.52 8.85
C PHE A 382 1.68 0.05 10.16
N GLN A 383 0.37 0.08 10.37
CA GLN A 383 -0.22 0.45 11.65
C GLN A 383 0.20 -0.53 12.76
N SER A 384 0.11 -1.84 12.52
CA SER A 384 0.54 -2.86 13.48
C SER A 384 2.02 -2.73 13.86
N ILE A 385 2.90 -2.49 12.86
CA ILE A 385 4.34 -2.28 13.12
C ILE A 385 4.57 -0.98 13.90
N ALA A 386 3.90 0.11 13.50
CA ALA A 386 4.01 1.40 14.16
C ALA A 386 3.60 1.33 15.62
N ARG A 387 2.49 0.65 15.92
CA ARG A 387 1.99 0.43 17.29
C ARG A 387 3.04 -0.24 18.18
N LYS A 388 3.65 -1.32 17.69
CA LYS A 388 4.69 -2.04 18.44
C LYS A 388 5.92 -1.18 18.69
N ILE A 389 6.37 -0.43 17.68
CA ILE A 389 7.48 0.52 17.86
C ILE A 389 7.10 1.63 18.85
N ASN A 390 5.87 2.16 18.77
CA ASN A 390 5.40 3.21 19.67
C ASN A 390 5.35 2.73 21.14
N ILE A 391 4.83 1.52 21.38
CA ILE A 391 4.83 0.91 22.71
C ILE A 391 6.27 0.80 23.25
N PHE A 392 7.20 0.29 22.43
CA PHE A 392 8.59 0.17 22.83
C PHE A 392 9.24 1.53 23.15
N LEU A 393 9.04 2.55 22.31
CA LEU A 393 9.63 3.88 22.51
C LEU A 393 9.07 4.60 23.74
N ASN A 394 7.89 4.23 24.20
CA ASN A 394 7.22 4.83 25.36
C ASN A 394 7.16 3.89 26.59
N GLN A 395 7.85 2.74 26.56
CA GLN A 395 7.78 1.74 27.63
C GLN A 395 8.17 2.27 29.01
N ASP A 396 9.09 3.24 29.09
CA ASP A 396 9.51 3.87 30.34
C ASP A 396 8.43 4.81 30.92
N ILE A 397 7.43 5.18 30.09
CA ILE A 397 6.32 6.08 30.46
C ILE A 397 5.07 5.27 30.81
N LEU A 398 4.93 4.07 30.21
CA LEU A 398 3.75 3.23 30.32
C LEU A 398 3.96 2.09 31.33
N THR A 399 2.97 1.85 32.18
CA THR A 399 2.94 0.65 33.02
C THR A 399 2.58 -0.59 32.20
N GLU A 400 2.98 -1.78 32.68
CA GLU A 400 2.65 -3.07 32.01
C GLU A 400 1.13 -3.26 31.84
N THR A 401 0.34 -2.75 32.78
CA THR A 401 -1.12 -2.81 32.73
C THR A 401 -1.69 -1.88 31.65
N GLU A 402 -1.12 -0.68 31.49
CA GLU A 402 -1.49 0.26 30.43
C GLU A 402 -1.15 -0.30 29.04
N ILE A 403 0.01 -0.95 28.88
CA ILE A 403 0.42 -1.62 27.64
C ILE A 403 -0.56 -2.74 27.28
N LYS A 404 -0.91 -3.62 28.23
CA LYS A 404 -1.90 -4.70 28.03
C LYS A 404 -3.28 -4.15 27.64
N LYS A 405 -3.69 -3.04 28.25
CA LYS A 405 -4.96 -2.39 27.96
C LYS A 405 -4.99 -1.83 26.52
N ILE A 406 -3.94 -1.14 26.08
CA ILE A 406 -3.80 -0.62 24.72
C ILE A 406 -3.93 -1.76 23.69
N ILE A 407 -3.19 -2.85 23.88
CA ILE A 407 -3.22 -4.02 22.99
C ILE A 407 -4.62 -4.67 22.96
N THR A 408 -5.29 -4.77 24.12
CA THR A 408 -6.58 -5.46 24.22
C THR A 408 -7.77 -4.62 23.73
N GLU A 409 -7.78 -3.32 24.00
CA GLU A 409 -8.87 -2.41 23.57
C GLU A 409 -8.86 -2.22 22.05
N GLU A 410 -7.68 -2.15 21.45
CA GLU A 410 -7.55 -1.94 19.99
C GLU A 410 -7.87 -3.19 19.17
N ILE A 411 -7.59 -4.39 19.68
CA ILE A 411 -8.08 -5.64 19.07
C ILE A 411 -9.61 -5.65 19.03
N LYS A 412 -10.28 -5.06 20.04
CA LYS A 412 -11.73 -4.93 20.09
C LYS A 412 -12.25 -3.80 19.17
N GLU A 413 -11.60 -2.63 19.13
CA GLU A 413 -12.02 -1.53 18.26
C GLU A 413 -11.87 -1.87 16.77
N ASP A 414 -10.82 -2.58 16.38
CA ASP A 414 -10.63 -3.06 15.01
C ASP A 414 -11.66 -4.15 14.63
N SER A 415 -12.26 -4.84 15.60
CA SER A 415 -13.36 -5.78 15.36
C SER A 415 -14.74 -5.12 15.24
N TYR A 416 -14.91 -3.86 15.69
CA TYR A 416 -16.17 -3.12 15.66
C TYR A 416 -16.23 -2.03 14.55
N LYS A 417 -15.08 -1.66 13.94
CA LYS A 417 -15.01 -0.61 12.89
C LYS A 417 -14.95 -1.17 11.47
N VAL A 418 -15.27 -2.43 11.30
CA VAL A 418 -15.32 -3.08 9.97
C VAL A 418 -16.74 -3.47 9.64
#